data_d49d7b5b62d831c9b253c476912f7494
#
_entry.id   d49d7b5b62d831c9b253c476912f7494
#
_cell.length_a   1.000
_cell.length_b   1.000
_cell.length_c   1.000
_cell.angle_alpha   90.00
_cell.angle_beta   90.00
_cell.angle_gamma   90.00
#
_symmetry.space_group_name_H-M   'P 1'
#
loop_
_entity.id
_entity.type
_entity.pdbx_description
1 polymer ?
#
loop_
_entity_poly.entity_id
_entity_poly.type
_entity_poly.pdbx_seq_one_letter_code
_entity_poly.pdbx_strand_id
1 'polypeptide(L)'
;MPRFFNATCDKSKSAEPAARLISALLLAFILAWPVVPAPAAENGNDAIRAFVEKVNEASVGFFTSGSEADARERCRALLAWAFDVPAMGQAALGRTWSTATEAERKEFLQAFEEDIISAYLKRMRAQGTTLTFIGLRPPFEGHQLAASRRTVPGKEDQIWIWQMRPDGPSWRIDDLALDGHSAVNTAANEYFNVLQNNNGDMNALLAFMRKRASQ
;
A
#
# COMPACT_ATOMS: atom_id res chain seq x y z
N MET A 1 61.04 1.07 13.46
CA MET A 1 62.24 1.63 14.13
C MET A 1 62.12 3.13 14.18
N PRO A 2 62.71 3.69 15.20
CA PRO A 2 61.97 4.13 16.39
C PRO A 2 62.26 5.63 16.72
N ARG A 3 61.64 6.14 17.74
CA ARG A 3 62.08 6.81 18.97
C ARG A 3 61.20 8.00 19.33
N PHE A 4 60.47 7.97 20.42
CA PHE A 4 60.84 8.29 21.82
C PHE A 4 61.54 9.63 21.99
N PHE A 5 60.91 10.55 22.75
CA PHE A 5 61.46 11.29 23.88
C PHE A 5 60.35 12.13 24.48
N ASN A 6 59.98 11.97 25.56
CA ASN A 6 60.00 12.02 26.98
C ASN A 6 60.67 13.29 27.57
N ALA A 7 60.09 13.79 28.60
CA ALA A 7 60.61 14.56 29.76
C ALA A 7 59.96 15.95 29.90
N THR A 8 59.43 16.28 30.91
CA THR A 8 59.45 16.26 32.36
C THR A 8 59.09 17.63 32.90
N CYS A 9 58.18 17.64 33.80
CA CYS A 9 58.15 18.28 35.13
C CYS A 9 58.76 19.66 35.31
N ASP A 10 58.02 20.65 35.80
CA ASP A 10 58.41 21.30 37.04
C ASP A 10 57.26 21.94 37.82
N LYS A 11 57.43 21.92 39.12
CA LYS A 11 56.53 22.39 40.19
C LYS A 11 56.80 23.87 40.48
N SER A 12 55.86 24.65 40.92
CA SER A 12 55.87 25.18 42.30
C SER A 12 54.88 26.35 42.46
N LYS A 13 54.17 26.21 43.51
CA LYS A 13 53.86 27.07 44.68
C LYS A 13 52.76 28.11 44.61
N SER A 14 51.76 27.73 45.33
CA SER A 14 51.19 28.40 46.50
C SER A 14 50.72 29.84 46.43
N ALA A 15 49.43 30.04 46.72
CA ALA A 15 48.94 30.83 47.91
C ALA A 15 47.38 30.88 47.85
N GLU A 16 46.76 30.30 48.87
CA GLU A 16 45.49 30.78 49.43
C GLU A 16 45.73 32.05 50.27
N PRO A 17 44.75 32.87 50.71
CA PRO A 17 43.38 32.49 51.07
C PRO A 17 42.30 33.58 50.86
N ALA A 18 41.13 33.22 51.24
CA ALA A 18 40.07 34.03 51.89
C ALA A 18 38.71 34.00 51.22
N ALA A 19 37.90 33.17 51.78
CA ALA A 19 36.51 33.34 52.20
C ALA A 19 35.65 34.42 51.50
N ARG A 20 34.54 33.97 50.89
CA ARG A 20 33.22 34.52 51.18
C ARG A 20 32.13 33.52 50.72
N LEU A 21 31.45 32.98 51.73
CA LEU A 21 30.18 32.26 51.61
C LEU A 21 29.13 33.14 50.92
N ILE A 22 28.65 32.69 49.77
CA ILE A 22 27.34 33.11 49.28
C ILE A 22 26.59 31.85 48.95
N SER A 23 25.70 31.47 49.87
CA SER A 23 24.65 30.48 49.63
C SER A 23 23.73 30.97 48.51
N ALA A 24 23.81 30.38 47.34
CA ALA A 24 22.80 30.51 46.32
C ALA A 24 22.03 29.20 46.22
N LEU A 25 20.86 29.16 46.85
CA LEU A 25 19.84 28.15 46.67
C LEU A 25 19.42 28.17 45.19
N LEU A 26 19.98 27.28 44.39
CA LEU A 26 19.42 26.97 43.07
C LEU A 26 18.28 25.99 43.27
N LEU A 27 17.07 26.54 43.37
CA LEU A 27 15.80 25.82 43.21
C LEU A 27 15.79 25.22 41.80
N ALA A 28 16.08 23.91 41.67
CA ALA A 28 15.88 23.14 40.49
C ALA A 28 14.36 23.01 40.27
N PHE A 29 13.79 23.91 39.49
CA PHE A 29 12.42 23.80 38.98
C PHE A 29 12.45 22.73 37.88
N ILE A 30 12.28 21.46 38.27
CA ILE A 30 12.01 20.37 37.34
C ILE A 30 10.62 20.64 36.79
N LEU A 31 10.54 21.30 35.63
CA LEU A 31 9.35 21.34 34.79
C LEU A 31 9.08 19.90 34.35
N ALA A 32 8.26 19.19 35.12
CA ALA A 32 7.63 17.96 34.66
C ALA A 32 6.67 18.32 33.53
N TRP A 33 7.15 18.31 32.29
CA TRP A 33 6.26 18.32 31.14
C TRP A 33 5.47 17.01 31.18
N PRO A 34 4.13 17.08 31.13
CA PRO A 34 3.36 15.87 30.98
C PRO A 34 3.77 15.24 29.63
N VAL A 35 4.37 14.07 29.68
CA VAL A 35 4.51 13.21 28.53
C VAL A 35 3.07 12.80 28.16
N VAL A 36 2.46 13.55 27.25
CA VAL A 36 1.22 13.14 26.62
C VAL A 36 1.60 11.96 25.72
N PRO A 37 1.11 10.75 26.00
CA PRO A 37 1.36 9.64 25.09
C PRO A 37 0.78 10.02 23.72
N ALA A 38 1.61 9.94 22.69
CA ALA A 38 1.21 10.24 21.33
C ALA A 38 0.11 9.23 20.88
N PRO A 39 -1.11 9.68 20.52
CA PRO A 39 -2.19 8.79 20.10
C PRO A 39 -2.06 8.32 18.64
N ALA A 40 -0.84 8.20 18.11
CA ALA A 40 -0.63 8.06 16.67
C ALA A 40 -0.78 6.64 16.08
N ALA A 41 -0.63 5.59 16.88
CA ALA A 41 -0.67 4.22 16.36
C ALA A 41 -2.10 3.63 16.32
N GLU A 42 -2.93 3.91 17.30
CA GLU A 42 -4.34 3.45 17.31
C GLU A 42 -5.15 4.14 16.21
N ASN A 43 -4.96 5.46 16.03
CA ASN A 43 -5.65 6.22 14.98
C ASN A 43 -5.30 5.75 13.56
N GLY A 44 -4.07 5.27 13.35
CA GLY A 44 -3.65 4.74 12.04
C GLY A 44 -4.33 3.41 11.69
N ASN A 45 -4.42 2.50 12.64
CA ASN A 45 -5.04 1.19 12.45
C ASN A 45 -6.56 1.30 12.23
N ASP A 46 -7.22 2.20 12.96
CA ASP A 46 -8.66 2.47 12.79
C ASP A 46 -8.94 3.12 11.44
N ALA A 47 -8.07 4.02 10.96
CA ALA A 47 -8.19 4.61 9.63
C ALA A 47 -8.07 3.58 8.51
N ILE A 48 -7.11 2.64 8.61
CA ILE A 48 -6.96 1.55 7.64
C ILE A 48 -8.19 0.64 7.68
N ARG A 49 -8.64 0.27 8.86
CA ARG A 49 -9.84 -0.54 9.04
C ARG A 49 -11.05 0.10 8.38
N ALA A 50 -11.34 1.36 8.71
CA ALA A 50 -12.46 2.11 8.15
C ALA A 50 -12.37 2.22 6.61
N PHE A 51 -11.17 2.43 6.06
CA PHE A 51 -10.95 2.46 4.63
C PHE A 51 -11.30 1.10 4.00
N VAL A 52 -10.78 -0.02 4.54
CA VAL A 52 -11.03 -1.36 4.00
C VAL A 52 -12.50 -1.77 4.16
N GLU A 53 -13.15 -1.43 5.28
CA GLU A 53 -14.59 -1.68 5.46
C GLU A 53 -15.42 -0.94 4.39
N LYS A 54 -15.07 0.31 4.07
CA LYS A 54 -15.70 1.08 2.99
C LYS A 54 -15.47 0.45 1.61
N VAL A 55 -14.25 -0.07 1.34
CA VAL A 55 -13.95 -0.81 0.10
C VAL A 55 -14.79 -2.09 0.02
N ASN A 56 -14.90 -2.84 1.11
CA ASN A 56 -15.70 -4.07 1.19
C ASN A 56 -17.18 -3.78 0.92
N GLU A 57 -17.74 -2.77 1.56
CA GLU A 57 -19.13 -2.34 1.37
C GLU A 57 -19.43 -1.96 -0.09
N ALA A 58 -18.58 -1.11 -0.68
CA ALA A 58 -18.71 -0.71 -2.07
C ALA A 58 -18.65 -1.91 -3.02
N SER A 59 -17.77 -2.88 -2.75
CA SER A 59 -17.59 -4.09 -3.56
C SER A 59 -18.80 -5.01 -3.52
N VAL A 60 -19.37 -5.21 -2.34
CA VAL A 60 -20.60 -6.02 -2.17
C VAL A 60 -21.78 -5.32 -2.85
N GLY A 61 -21.79 -4.00 -2.88
CA GLY A 61 -22.82 -3.18 -3.47
C GLY A 61 -22.92 -3.22 -5.01
N PHE A 62 -21.98 -3.84 -5.74
CA PHE A 62 -21.99 -3.81 -7.21
C PHE A 62 -23.28 -4.35 -7.81
N PHE A 63 -23.83 -5.41 -7.27
CA PHE A 63 -25.00 -6.12 -7.82
C PHE A 63 -26.28 -6.00 -6.95
N THR A 64 -26.33 -5.02 -6.03
CA THR A 64 -27.50 -4.81 -5.18
C THR A 64 -28.74 -4.33 -5.95
N SER A 65 -28.52 -3.59 -7.05
CA SER A 65 -29.58 -3.09 -7.94
C SER A 65 -28.98 -2.63 -9.26
N GLY A 66 -29.79 -2.65 -10.31
CA GLY A 66 -29.42 -2.15 -11.64
C GLY A 66 -28.88 -3.22 -12.59
N SER A 67 -28.38 -2.74 -13.72
CA SER A 67 -27.86 -3.55 -14.80
C SER A 67 -26.37 -3.91 -14.59
N GLU A 68 -25.84 -4.75 -15.46
CA GLU A 68 -24.39 -5.02 -15.55
C GLU A 68 -23.61 -3.72 -15.82
N ALA A 69 -24.17 -2.80 -16.63
CA ALA A 69 -23.56 -1.50 -16.89
C ALA A 69 -23.45 -0.66 -15.61
N ASP A 70 -24.50 -0.67 -14.77
CA ASP A 70 -24.47 0.02 -13.48
C ASP A 70 -23.44 -0.61 -12.52
N ALA A 71 -23.30 -1.94 -12.53
CA ALA A 71 -22.27 -2.62 -11.75
C ALA A 71 -20.85 -2.24 -12.18
N ARG A 72 -20.61 -2.14 -13.50
CA ARG A 72 -19.34 -1.68 -14.07
C ARG A 72 -19.02 -0.25 -13.64
N GLU A 73 -20.02 0.64 -13.70
CA GLU A 73 -19.83 2.04 -13.30
C GLU A 73 -19.52 2.17 -11.80
N ARG A 74 -20.21 1.43 -10.94
CA ARG A 74 -19.90 1.38 -9.50
C ARG A 74 -18.51 0.83 -9.22
N CYS A 75 -18.09 -0.20 -9.98
CA CYS A 75 -16.74 -0.74 -9.87
C CYS A 75 -15.69 0.29 -10.32
N ARG A 76 -15.92 1.00 -11.45
CA ARG A 76 -15.05 2.08 -11.92
C ARG A 76 -14.93 3.19 -10.89
N ALA A 77 -16.04 3.60 -10.29
CA ALA A 77 -16.05 4.59 -9.23
C ALA A 77 -15.23 4.12 -8.00
N LEU A 78 -15.35 2.85 -7.61
CA LEU A 78 -14.51 2.28 -6.55
C LEU A 78 -13.02 2.35 -6.91
N LEU A 79 -12.64 1.93 -8.12
CA LEU A 79 -11.24 1.98 -8.57
C LEU A 79 -10.69 3.42 -8.50
N ALA A 80 -11.47 4.40 -8.91
CA ALA A 80 -11.05 5.80 -8.95
C ALA A 80 -10.66 6.37 -7.58
N TRP A 81 -11.35 6.00 -6.49
CA TRP A 81 -11.04 6.55 -5.16
C TRP A 81 -10.22 5.61 -4.27
N ALA A 82 -10.25 4.29 -4.51
CA ALA A 82 -9.61 3.33 -3.62
C ALA A 82 -8.31 2.73 -4.18
N PHE A 83 -8.14 2.66 -5.52
CA PHE A 83 -7.02 1.95 -6.13
C PHE A 83 -6.06 2.90 -6.86
N ASP A 84 -4.78 2.55 -6.86
CA ASP A 84 -3.78 3.18 -7.70
C ASP A 84 -3.61 2.39 -9.00
N VAL A 85 -4.62 2.47 -9.86
CA VAL A 85 -4.63 1.75 -11.14
C VAL A 85 -3.39 2.07 -12.00
N PRO A 86 -2.88 3.32 -12.06
CA PRO A 86 -1.63 3.62 -12.76
C PRO A 86 -0.43 2.87 -12.22
N ALA A 87 -0.23 2.84 -10.89
CA ALA A 87 0.88 2.11 -10.28
C ALA A 87 0.76 0.60 -10.48
N MET A 88 -0.45 0.05 -10.31
CA MET A 88 -0.74 -1.37 -10.59
C MET A 88 -0.43 -1.73 -12.04
N GLY A 89 -0.87 -0.92 -13.00
CA GLY A 89 -0.62 -1.13 -14.42
C GLY A 89 0.86 -1.03 -14.78
N GLN A 90 1.56 -0.05 -14.23
CA GLN A 90 3.01 0.05 -14.41
C GLN A 90 3.73 -1.19 -13.89
N ALA A 91 3.38 -1.68 -12.71
CA ALA A 91 3.94 -2.89 -12.13
C ALA A 91 3.60 -4.14 -12.98
N ALA A 92 2.35 -4.26 -13.45
CA ALA A 92 1.91 -5.37 -14.28
C ALA A 92 2.58 -5.39 -15.67
N LEU A 93 2.86 -4.25 -16.27
CA LEU A 93 3.58 -4.19 -17.56
C LEU A 93 5.09 -4.37 -17.39
N GLY A 94 5.61 -4.15 -16.17
CA GLY A 94 6.99 -4.40 -15.80
C GLY A 94 7.99 -3.61 -16.66
N ARG A 95 9.05 -4.29 -17.14
CA ARG A 95 10.12 -3.65 -17.94
C ARG A 95 9.62 -3.02 -19.23
N THR A 96 8.57 -3.54 -19.83
CA THR A 96 7.98 -2.99 -21.05
C THR A 96 7.44 -1.58 -20.85
N TRP A 97 7.04 -1.23 -19.61
CA TRP A 97 6.61 0.13 -19.28
C TRP A 97 7.65 1.19 -19.62
N SER A 98 8.94 0.92 -19.35
CA SER A 98 10.01 1.90 -19.61
C SER A 98 10.29 2.14 -21.09
N THR A 99 9.99 1.17 -21.94
CA THR A 99 10.22 1.23 -23.38
C THR A 99 8.98 1.62 -24.19
N ALA A 100 7.78 1.49 -23.60
CA ALA A 100 6.52 1.88 -24.21
C ALA A 100 6.45 3.40 -24.39
N THR A 101 5.84 3.83 -25.50
CA THR A 101 5.52 5.23 -25.76
C THR A 101 4.44 5.73 -24.80
N GLU A 102 4.28 7.04 -24.68
CA GLU A 102 3.21 7.63 -23.87
C GLU A 102 1.80 7.20 -24.36
N ALA A 103 1.62 7.14 -25.67
CA ALA A 103 0.38 6.67 -26.29
C ALA A 103 0.06 5.22 -25.90
N GLU A 104 1.04 4.31 -26.01
CA GLU A 104 0.91 2.91 -25.63
C GLU A 104 0.63 2.74 -24.13
N ARG A 105 1.30 3.50 -23.26
CA ARG A 105 1.03 3.49 -21.81
C ARG A 105 -0.39 3.92 -21.51
N LYS A 106 -0.88 4.99 -22.15
CA LYS A 106 -2.25 5.47 -21.98
C LYS A 106 -3.27 4.42 -22.41
N GLU A 107 -3.08 3.84 -23.60
CA GLU A 107 -3.98 2.81 -24.13
C GLU A 107 -3.96 1.54 -23.28
N PHE A 108 -2.75 1.15 -22.82
CA PHE A 108 -2.59 0.04 -21.88
C PHE A 108 -3.33 0.27 -20.57
N LEU A 109 -3.20 1.44 -19.93
CA LEU A 109 -3.89 1.74 -18.67
C LEU A 109 -5.41 1.71 -18.83
N GLN A 110 -5.95 2.17 -19.96
CA GLN A 110 -7.38 2.06 -20.25
C GLN A 110 -7.83 0.59 -20.37
N ALA A 111 -7.07 -0.22 -21.10
CA ALA A 111 -7.36 -1.65 -21.23
C ALA A 111 -7.19 -2.39 -19.89
N PHE A 112 -6.21 -2.00 -19.07
CA PHE A 112 -5.94 -2.56 -17.76
C PHE A 112 -7.08 -2.28 -16.78
N GLU A 113 -7.59 -1.06 -16.74
CA GLU A 113 -8.74 -0.70 -15.92
C GLU A 113 -9.98 -1.56 -16.27
N GLU A 114 -10.29 -1.70 -17.56
CA GLU A 114 -11.41 -2.53 -18.02
C GLU A 114 -11.22 -4.01 -17.66
N ASP A 115 -9.99 -4.50 -17.73
CA ASP A 115 -9.63 -5.86 -17.35
C ASP A 115 -9.81 -6.09 -15.84
N ILE A 116 -9.37 -5.15 -15.00
CA ILE A 116 -9.61 -5.19 -13.55
C ILE A 116 -11.12 -5.20 -13.27
N ILE A 117 -11.89 -4.30 -13.88
CA ILE A 117 -13.34 -4.21 -13.69
C ILE A 117 -13.99 -5.57 -14.00
N SER A 118 -13.69 -6.16 -15.17
CA SER A 118 -14.24 -7.45 -15.56
C SER A 118 -13.87 -8.56 -14.56
N ALA A 119 -12.59 -8.66 -14.19
CA ALA A 119 -12.11 -9.66 -13.27
C ALA A 119 -12.71 -9.51 -11.85
N TYR A 120 -12.89 -8.26 -11.39
CA TYR A 120 -13.45 -7.96 -10.07
C TYR A 120 -14.94 -8.28 -10.00
N LEU A 121 -15.71 -7.83 -11.00
CA LEU A 121 -17.14 -8.11 -11.09
C LEU A 121 -17.43 -9.60 -11.17
N LYS A 122 -16.66 -10.38 -11.94
CA LYS A 122 -16.81 -11.84 -11.99
C LYS A 122 -16.68 -12.48 -10.60
N ARG A 123 -15.81 -11.97 -9.74
CA ARG A 123 -15.65 -12.47 -8.38
C ARG A 123 -16.79 -12.07 -7.46
N MET A 124 -17.37 -10.88 -7.67
CA MET A 124 -18.41 -10.35 -6.81
C MET A 124 -19.85 -10.71 -7.25
N ARG A 125 -20.01 -11.31 -8.44
CA ARG A 125 -21.32 -11.61 -9.05
C ARG A 125 -22.15 -12.65 -8.27
N ALA A 126 -21.52 -13.54 -7.54
CA ALA A 126 -22.22 -14.60 -6.83
C ALA A 126 -23.16 -14.02 -5.77
N GLN A 127 -24.44 -14.40 -5.83
CA GLN A 127 -25.46 -13.94 -4.89
C GLN A 127 -25.08 -14.32 -3.45
N GLY A 128 -25.29 -13.40 -2.52
CA GLY A 128 -24.95 -13.59 -1.11
C GLY A 128 -23.45 -13.46 -0.83
N THR A 129 -22.63 -12.98 -1.80
CA THR A 129 -21.22 -12.67 -1.53
C THR A 129 -21.11 -11.61 -0.46
N THR A 130 -20.25 -11.87 0.53
CA THR A 130 -19.86 -10.88 1.54
C THR A 130 -18.35 -10.68 1.55
N LEU A 131 -17.92 -9.49 1.96
CA LEU A 131 -16.53 -9.17 2.32
C LEU A 131 -16.52 -8.62 3.73
N THR A 132 -15.79 -9.28 4.63
CA THR A 132 -15.69 -8.88 6.03
C THR A 132 -14.24 -8.62 6.39
N PHE A 133 -13.95 -7.44 6.93
CA PHE A 133 -12.61 -7.15 7.47
C PHE A 133 -12.30 -8.13 8.62
N ILE A 134 -11.12 -8.74 8.59
CA ILE A 134 -10.70 -9.72 9.60
C ILE A 134 -9.37 -9.34 10.30
N GLY A 135 -8.81 -8.19 9.98
CA GLY A 135 -7.66 -7.64 10.70
C GLY A 135 -6.55 -7.12 9.80
N LEU A 136 -5.62 -6.45 10.44
CA LEU A 136 -4.37 -6.02 9.80
C LEU A 136 -3.38 -7.19 9.75
N ARG A 137 -2.43 -7.08 8.85
CA ARG A 137 -1.27 -7.97 8.74
C ARG A 137 0.01 -7.16 8.98
N PRO A 138 1.11 -7.78 9.34
CA PRO A 138 2.39 -7.09 9.43
C PRO A 138 2.68 -6.34 8.12
N PRO A 139 3.17 -5.10 8.19
CA PRO A 139 3.57 -4.35 7.01
C PRO A 139 4.64 -5.09 6.21
N PHE A 140 4.62 -4.92 4.90
CA PHE A 140 5.57 -5.54 3.99
C PHE A 140 6.08 -4.52 2.97
N GLU A 141 7.39 -4.37 2.83
CA GLU A 141 8.05 -3.47 1.86
C GLU A 141 7.50 -2.04 1.85
N GLY A 142 7.20 -1.50 3.03
CA GLY A 142 6.66 -0.14 3.18
C GLY A 142 5.15 -0.01 2.94
N HIS A 143 4.47 -1.09 2.61
CA HIS A 143 3.02 -1.14 2.45
C HIS A 143 2.32 -1.58 3.73
N GLN A 144 1.13 -1.05 3.96
CA GLN A 144 0.21 -1.57 4.95
C GLN A 144 -0.61 -2.72 4.34
N LEU A 145 -0.81 -3.77 5.13
CA LEU A 145 -1.58 -4.92 4.69
C LEU A 145 -2.80 -5.11 5.57
N ALA A 146 -3.95 -5.32 4.94
CA ALA A 146 -5.19 -5.65 5.63
C ALA A 146 -5.85 -6.88 5.00
N ALA A 147 -6.55 -7.65 5.81
CA ALA A 147 -7.22 -8.86 5.35
C ALA A 147 -8.73 -8.71 5.42
N SER A 148 -9.40 -9.20 4.39
CA SER A 148 -10.84 -9.43 4.38
C SER A 148 -11.13 -10.88 4.03
N ARG A 149 -12.20 -11.41 4.61
CA ARG A 149 -12.76 -12.71 4.25
C ARG A 149 -13.87 -12.51 3.23
N ARG A 150 -13.75 -13.15 2.08
CA ARG A 150 -14.82 -13.25 1.10
C ARG A 150 -15.55 -14.57 1.31
N THR A 151 -16.85 -14.48 1.61
CA THR A 151 -17.72 -15.65 1.76
C THR A 151 -18.75 -15.65 0.64
N VAL A 152 -18.96 -16.82 0.03
CA VAL A 152 -20.01 -17.09 -0.93
C VAL A 152 -20.78 -18.32 -0.46
N PRO A 153 -22.11 -18.28 -0.36
CA PRO A 153 -22.90 -19.43 0.08
C PRO A 153 -22.54 -20.70 -0.69
N GLY A 154 -22.24 -21.78 0.03
CA GLY A 154 -21.90 -23.09 -0.53
C GLY A 154 -20.50 -23.21 -1.15
N LYS A 155 -19.62 -22.23 -0.92
CA LYS A 155 -18.21 -22.28 -1.33
C LYS A 155 -17.30 -22.07 -0.12
N GLU A 156 -16.03 -22.47 -0.25
CA GLU A 156 -15.02 -22.18 0.74
C GLU A 156 -14.76 -20.67 0.81
N ASP A 157 -14.48 -20.20 2.01
CA ASP A 157 -14.07 -18.81 2.24
C ASP A 157 -12.72 -18.53 1.59
N GLN A 158 -12.58 -17.33 1.01
CA GLN A 158 -11.33 -16.85 0.44
C GLN A 158 -10.78 -15.70 1.26
N ILE A 159 -9.46 -15.67 1.41
CA ILE A 159 -8.78 -14.56 2.08
C ILE A 159 -8.24 -13.60 1.05
N TRP A 160 -8.69 -12.35 1.15
CA TRP A 160 -8.24 -11.23 0.35
C TRP A 160 -7.30 -10.38 1.17
N ILE A 161 -6.08 -10.12 0.67
CA ILE A 161 -5.11 -9.22 1.29
C ILE A 161 -5.01 -7.96 0.44
N TRP A 162 -5.41 -6.85 1.02
CA TRP A 162 -5.29 -5.52 0.46
C TRP A 162 -3.89 -4.99 0.77
N GLN A 163 -3.08 -4.74 -0.26
CA GLN A 163 -1.82 -4.04 -0.13
C GLN A 163 -2.05 -2.56 -0.43
N MET A 164 -1.62 -1.68 0.47
CA MET A 164 -1.96 -0.27 0.44
C MET A 164 -0.78 0.60 0.81
N ARG A 165 -0.77 1.80 0.26
CA ARG A 165 0.15 2.87 0.65
C ARG A 165 -0.62 4.13 1.07
N PRO A 166 -0.02 5.02 1.89
CA PRO A 166 -0.62 6.30 2.23
C PRO A 166 -0.82 7.17 0.98
N ASP A 167 -1.95 7.88 0.94
CA ASP A 167 -2.27 8.90 -0.06
C ASP A 167 -2.90 10.11 0.63
N GLY A 168 -2.04 11.04 1.06
CA GLY A 168 -2.47 12.15 1.91
C GLY A 168 -3.14 11.67 3.20
N PRO A 169 -4.39 12.08 3.47
CA PRO A 169 -5.13 11.63 4.64
C PRO A 169 -5.81 10.26 4.45
N SER A 170 -5.65 9.62 3.30
CA SER A 170 -6.32 8.38 2.91
C SER A 170 -5.30 7.29 2.53
N TRP A 171 -5.80 6.25 1.88
CA TRP A 171 -5.02 5.10 1.40
C TRP A 171 -5.32 4.83 -0.07
N ARG A 172 -4.36 4.23 -0.77
CA ARG A 172 -4.53 3.68 -2.12
C ARG A 172 -4.08 2.23 -2.13
N ILE A 173 -4.93 1.38 -2.67
CA ILE A 173 -4.62 -0.03 -2.92
C ILE A 173 -3.79 -0.10 -4.20
N ASP A 174 -2.63 -0.73 -4.11
CA ASP A 174 -1.72 -0.95 -5.24
C ASP A 174 -1.51 -2.43 -5.56
N ASP A 175 -2.04 -3.35 -4.73
CA ASP A 175 -2.21 -4.76 -5.08
C ASP A 175 -3.33 -5.41 -4.25
N LEU A 176 -3.87 -6.50 -4.77
CA LEU A 176 -4.81 -7.37 -4.09
C LEU A 176 -4.32 -8.82 -4.23
N ALA A 177 -3.98 -9.45 -3.11
CA ALA A 177 -3.68 -10.87 -3.14
C ALA A 177 -4.94 -11.69 -2.79
N LEU A 178 -5.21 -12.69 -3.60
CA LEU A 178 -6.32 -13.63 -3.47
C LEU A 178 -5.76 -15.01 -3.13
N ASP A 179 -6.07 -15.52 -1.94
CA ASP A 179 -5.54 -16.79 -1.45
C ASP A 179 -4.01 -16.90 -1.57
N GLY A 180 -3.31 -15.80 -1.30
CA GLY A 180 -1.85 -15.69 -1.34
C GLY A 180 -1.25 -15.36 -2.71
N HIS A 181 -2.07 -15.20 -3.76
CA HIS A 181 -1.60 -14.86 -5.11
C HIS A 181 -1.89 -13.40 -5.44
N SER A 182 -0.84 -12.58 -5.63
CA SER A 182 -0.94 -11.20 -6.08
C SER A 182 -1.63 -11.09 -7.44
N ALA A 183 -2.64 -10.24 -7.55
CA ALA A 183 -3.35 -10.00 -8.80
C ALA A 183 -2.45 -9.27 -9.80
N VAL A 184 -1.63 -8.33 -9.34
CA VAL A 184 -0.67 -7.61 -10.19
C VAL A 184 0.40 -8.54 -10.74
N ASN A 185 1.00 -9.42 -9.91
CA ASN A 185 1.99 -10.38 -10.37
C ASN A 185 1.39 -11.43 -11.32
N THR A 186 0.15 -11.85 -11.08
CA THR A 186 -0.56 -12.76 -11.98
C THR A 186 -0.75 -12.11 -13.35
N ALA A 187 -1.23 -10.86 -13.39
CA ALA A 187 -1.36 -10.11 -14.62
C ALA A 187 0.00 -9.89 -15.32
N ALA A 188 1.05 -9.55 -14.54
CA ALA A 188 2.39 -9.36 -15.08
C ALA A 188 2.92 -10.61 -15.80
N ASN A 189 2.74 -11.78 -15.20
CA ASN A 189 3.15 -13.05 -15.82
C ASN A 189 2.36 -13.34 -17.11
N GLU A 190 1.05 -13.10 -17.11
CA GLU A 190 0.21 -13.28 -18.31
C GLU A 190 0.62 -12.32 -19.43
N TYR A 191 0.81 -11.03 -19.10
CA TYR A 191 1.20 -10.00 -20.09
C TYR A 191 2.59 -10.26 -20.65
N PHE A 192 3.53 -10.66 -19.79
CA PHE A 192 4.86 -11.07 -20.21
C PHE A 192 4.78 -12.23 -21.22
N ASN A 193 3.99 -13.26 -20.95
CA ASN A 193 3.83 -14.40 -21.86
C ASN A 193 3.20 -13.98 -23.18
N VAL A 194 2.19 -13.10 -23.18
CA VAL A 194 1.59 -12.59 -24.42
C VAL A 194 2.62 -11.81 -25.24
N LEU A 195 3.37 -10.91 -24.60
CA LEU A 195 4.41 -10.13 -25.28
C LEU A 195 5.52 -11.03 -25.83
N GLN A 196 6.00 -12.00 -25.05
CA GLN A 196 7.02 -12.95 -25.50
C GLN A 196 6.58 -13.75 -26.72
N ASN A 197 5.35 -14.25 -26.74
CA ASN A 197 4.79 -15.02 -27.84
C ASN A 197 4.47 -14.20 -29.11
N ASN A 198 4.49 -12.86 -28.98
CA ASN A 198 4.18 -11.93 -30.08
C ASN A 198 5.32 -10.94 -30.34
N ASN A 199 6.58 -11.32 -30.09
CA ASN A 199 7.79 -10.50 -30.36
C ASN A 199 7.74 -9.09 -29.73
N GLY A 200 7.10 -8.95 -28.57
CA GLY A 200 6.97 -7.68 -27.87
C GLY A 200 5.86 -6.77 -28.41
N ASP A 201 4.98 -7.25 -29.29
CA ASP A 201 3.93 -6.43 -29.89
C ASP A 201 2.87 -6.02 -28.84
N MET A 202 2.84 -4.72 -28.54
CA MET A 202 1.87 -4.11 -27.63
C MET A 202 0.43 -4.24 -28.14
N ASN A 203 0.20 -4.22 -29.45
CA ASN A 203 -1.16 -4.37 -30.01
C ASN A 203 -1.73 -5.78 -29.75
N ALA A 204 -0.87 -6.80 -29.78
CA ALA A 204 -1.28 -8.17 -29.42
C ALA A 204 -1.69 -8.25 -27.94
N LEU A 205 -0.94 -7.59 -27.04
CA LEU A 205 -1.32 -7.49 -25.63
C LEU A 205 -2.65 -6.78 -25.45
N LEU A 206 -2.83 -5.62 -26.06
CA LEU A 206 -4.08 -4.84 -25.99
C LEU A 206 -5.28 -5.63 -26.52
N ALA A 207 -5.12 -6.36 -27.61
CA ALA A 207 -6.16 -7.23 -28.15
C ALA A 207 -6.52 -8.37 -27.17
N PHE A 208 -5.52 -8.99 -26.54
CA PHE A 208 -5.71 -10.00 -25.51
C PHE A 208 -6.52 -9.47 -24.33
N MET A 209 -6.14 -8.28 -23.79
CA MET A 209 -6.81 -7.66 -22.66
C MET A 209 -8.27 -7.29 -22.99
N ARG A 210 -8.52 -6.68 -24.13
CA ARG A 210 -9.89 -6.34 -24.61
C ARG A 210 -10.77 -7.57 -24.76
N LYS A 211 -10.23 -8.66 -25.33
CA LYS A 211 -10.94 -9.94 -25.43
C LYS A 211 -11.31 -10.49 -24.05
N ARG A 212 -10.41 -10.42 -23.09
CA ARG A 212 -10.65 -10.90 -21.72
C ARG A 212 -11.70 -10.06 -20.99
N ALA A 213 -11.64 -8.73 -21.14
CA ALA A 213 -12.58 -7.80 -20.53
C ALA A 213 -14.02 -7.92 -21.09
N SER A 214 -14.20 -8.48 -22.28
CA SER A 214 -15.50 -8.68 -22.94
C SER A 214 -16.17 -10.03 -22.61
N GLN A 215 -15.51 -10.93 -21.89
CA GLN A 215 -16.02 -12.25 -21.48
C GLN A 215 -16.67 -12.20 -20.09
#